data_c260449ed0aa641aada0e601c3f3064a
#
_entry.id   c260449ed0aa641aada0e601c3f3064a
#
_cell.length_a   1.000
_cell.length_b   1.000
_cell.length_c   1.000
_cell.angle_alpha   90.00
_cell.angle_beta   90.00
_cell.angle_gamma   90.00
#
_symmetry.space_group_name_H-M   'P 1'
#
loop_
_entity.id
_entity.type
_entity.pdbx_description
1 polymer ?
#
loop_
_entity_poly.entity_id
_entity_poly.type
_entity_poly.pdbx_seq_one_letter_code
_entity_poly.pdbx_strand_id
1 'polypeptide(L)'
;MIKKIFLSLCTILIFSCQNKDKLNHNFYYMIREPYNDTILVLLNQHKDSFRGYMYHSFVNVYINKIAGKRVNDTISIFETIYENTEYYRYSIFKDKDTLKAFSYLGNFTDKYNNFTLVPISEKKFNDFLYKKNIIPTPLPDMRMDTITDLFKIELVATHRNSNYENNKIVITIRDKTTNAIIQTIENDSIFAGDKLYMNLQDISFDGYTDMSFESVNSGSYGTYKSEDYIYSPIQNKFIYHKKLNELNRISVFIGLDSINQRVLSEQVSGYSWHLSEAYQYKGDSLMLVKSLEADETDYLDYKYTIIHYKNGEKNKKIFHFNPYEIDSVQLKHKIEHIYKQYERF
;
A
#
# COMPACT_ATOMS: atom_id res chain seq x y z
N MET A 1 -5.02 7.25 10.09
CA MET A 1 -4.36 8.42 10.71
C MET A 1 -3.35 9.08 9.75
N ILE A 2 -2.56 8.34 9.02
CA ILE A 2 -1.58 8.85 8.02
C ILE A 2 -2.23 9.67 6.88
N LYS A 3 -3.41 9.28 6.37
CA LYS A 3 -4.15 10.02 5.32
C LYS A 3 -4.47 11.48 5.66
N LYS A 4 -4.70 11.80 6.93
CA LYS A 4 -4.99 13.20 7.34
C LYS A 4 -3.74 14.09 7.40
N ILE A 5 -2.58 13.49 7.59
CA ILE A 5 -1.30 14.22 7.65
C ILE A 5 -0.86 14.63 6.23
N PHE A 6 -1.07 13.75 5.25
CA PHE A 6 -0.69 13.99 3.85
C PHE A 6 -1.53 15.11 3.19
N LEU A 7 -2.85 15.12 3.42
CA LEU A 7 -3.71 16.20 2.93
C LEU A 7 -3.32 17.56 3.53
N SER A 8 -2.85 17.56 4.79
CA SER A 8 -2.35 18.77 5.45
C SER A 8 -1.04 19.29 4.83
N LEU A 9 -0.16 18.42 4.34
CA LEU A 9 1.11 18.84 3.71
C LEU A 9 0.87 19.47 2.32
N CYS A 10 0.04 18.84 1.51
CA CYS A 10 -0.33 19.40 0.19
C CYS A 10 -1.15 20.69 0.31
N THR A 11 -2.06 20.79 1.30
CA THR A 11 -2.86 22.00 1.53
C THR A 11 -2.00 23.16 2.03
N ILE A 12 -0.96 22.91 2.80
CA ILE A 12 -0.03 23.97 3.27
C ILE A 12 0.76 24.55 2.09
N LEU A 13 1.11 23.76 1.08
CA LEU A 13 1.77 24.24 -0.14
C LEU A 13 0.84 25.08 -1.03
N ILE A 14 -0.48 24.81 -1.01
CA ILE A 14 -1.47 25.51 -1.86
C ILE A 14 -2.01 26.77 -1.16
N PHE A 15 -2.16 26.79 0.17
CA PHE A 15 -2.65 27.96 0.91
C PHE A 15 -1.59 29.05 1.15
N SER A 16 -0.31 28.81 0.84
CA SER A 16 0.73 29.85 0.96
C SER A 16 0.63 30.95 -0.10
N CYS A 17 -0.21 30.81 -1.13
CA CYS A 17 -0.34 31.78 -2.22
C CYS A 17 -1.29 32.97 -1.96
N GLN A 18 -1.99 33.05 -0.83
CA GLN A 18 -3.01 34.11 -0.63
C GLN A 18 -2.74 35.11 0.49
N ASN A 19 -1.68 35.02 1.26
CA ASN A 19 -1.34 36.08 2.23
C ASN A 19 -0.01 36.76 1.92
N LYS A 20 -0.07 38.07 1.75
CA LYS A 20 1.05 38.98 1.38
C LYS A 20 2.20 39.07 2.42
N ASP A 21 2.13 38.37 3.53
CA ASP A 21 3.27 38.21 4.44
C ASP A 21 4.14 37.10 3.89
N LYS A 22 5.25 37.42 3.23
CA LYS A 22 6.25 36.47 2.77
C LYS A 22 6.75 35.66 3.96
N LEU A 23 6.25 34.43 4.12
CA LEU A 23 6.86 33.44 5.01
C LEU A 23 8.27 33.15 4.49
N ASN A 24 9.26 33.48 5.26
CA ASN A 24 10.63 33.11 4.93
C ASN A 24 10.81 31.61 5.26
N HIS A 25 10.90 30.81 4.22
CA HIS A 25 11.20 29.40 4.34
C HIS A 25 12.72 29.23 4.39
N ASN A 26 13.19 28.58 5.43
CA ASN A 26 14.62 28.26 5.59
C ASN A 26 14.77 26.74 5.70
N PHE A 27 15.60 26.20 4.83
CA PHE A 27 15.88 24.77 4.74
C PHE A 27 17.30 24.50 5.25
N TYR A 28 17.45 23.48 6.09
CA TYR A 28 18.75 23.11 6.67
C TYR A 28 18.94 21.60 6.69
N TYR A 29 20.20 21.18 6.53
CA TYR A 29 20.69 19.94 7.12
C TYR A 29 21.18 20.25 8.55
N MET A 30 20.64 19.54 9.51
CA MET A 30 21.13 19.55 10.88
C MET A 30 21.97 18.29 11.07
N ILE A 31 23.29 18.47 11.16
CA ILE A 31 24.27 17.38 11.25
C ILE A 31 24.63 17.17 12.70
N ARG A 32 24.42 15.99 13.23
CA ARG A 32 24.76 15.61 14.61
C ARG A 32 26.22 15.23 14.70
N GLU A 33 26.96 15.95 15.53
CA GLU A 33 28.37 15.69 15.85
C GLU A 33 28.50 14.73 17.07
N PRO A 34 29.38 13.72 17.06
CA PRO A 34 30.35 13.39 16.01
C PRO A 34 29.84 12.38 14.96
N TYR A 35 28.57 11.99 14.98
CA TYR A 35 28.03 10.83 14.23
C TYR A 35 27.76 11.10 12.77
N ASN A 36 27.84 12.34 12.31
CA ASN A 36 27.47 12.77 10.96
C ASN A 36 26.04 12.38 10.52
N ASP A 37 25.17 12.10 11.49
CA ASP A 37 23.75 11.85 11.17
C ASP A 37 23.11 13.15 10.69
N THR A 38 22.29 13.03 9.67
CA THR A 38 21.61 14.17 9.06
C THR A 38 20.14 14.18 9.40
N ILE A 39 19.69 15.26 9.99
CA ILE A 39 18.27 15.58 10.19
C ILE A 39 17.93 16.72 9.24
N LEU A 40 16.84 16.56 8.49
CA LEU A 40 16.38 17.61 7.61
C LEU A 40 15.41 18.52 8.36
N VAL A 41 15.62 19.82 8.26
CA VAL A 41 14.85 20.82 9.01
C VAL A 41 14.27 21.86 8.07
N LEU A 42 12.94 22.04 8.14
CA LEU A 42 12.23 23.14 7.53
C LEU A 42 11.78 24.09 8.63
N LEU A 43 12.22 25.35 8.56
CA LEU A 43 11.80 26.41 9.47
C LEU A 43 11.06 27.50 8.73
N ASN A 44 9.83 27.75 9.09
CA ASN A 44 9.02 28.85 8.61
C ASN A 44 9.01 29.95 9.67
N GLN A 45 9.58 31.09 9.34
CA GLN A 45 9.67 32.22 10.26
C GLN A 45 8.53 33.21 10.02
N HIS A 46 7.83 33.57 11.10
CA HIS A 46 6.89 34.67 11.13
C HIS A 46 7.23 35.56 12.35
N LYS A 47 7.85 36.73 12.11
CA LYS A 47 8.43 37.61 13.16
C LYS A 47 9.41 36.81 14.04
N ASP A 48 9.15 36.72 15.34
CA ASP A 48 9.97 35.98 16.30
C ASP A 48 9.48 34.53 16.56
N SER A 49 8.45 34.12 15.83
CA SER A 49 7.89 32.76 15.94
C SER A 49 8.39 31.90 14.79
N PHE A 50 8.66 30.62 15.11
CA PHE A 50 9.08 29.61 14.15
C PHE A 50 8.13 28.42 14.22
N ARG A 51 7.80 27.86 13.05
CA ARG A 51 7.07 26.61 12.91
C ARG A 51 7.70 25.82 11.78
N GLY A 52 7.61 24.49 11.85
CA GLY A 52 8.17 23.69 10.78
C GLY A 52 8.12 22.21 11.06
N TYR A 53 9.06 21.50 10.46
CA TYR A 53 9.16 20.06 10.54
C TYR A 53 10.61 19.62 10.64
N MET A 54 10.83 18.56 11.40
CA MET A 54 12.07 17.78 11.41
C MET A 54 11.83 16.39 10.83
N TYR A 55 12.73 15.99 9.94
CA TYR A 55 12.68 14.71 9.25
C TYR A 55 13.90 13.89 9.68
N HIS A 56 13.67 12.91 10.52
CA HIS A 56 14.72 12.02 11.01
C HIS A 56 14.87 10.83 10.05
N SER A 57 16.09 10.52 9.64
CA SER A 57 16.38 9.53 8.58
C SER A 57 16.95 8.21 9.10
N PHE A 58 16.79 7.90 10.39
CA PHE A 58 17.36 6.68 10.94
C PHE A 58 16.73 5.41 10.35
N VAL A 59 16.09 4.56 11.05
CA VAL A 59 15.55 3.28 10.54
C VAL A 59 14.18 3.47 9.91
N ASN A 60 13.39 4.40 10.45
CA ASN A 60 12.10 4.81 9.91
C ASN A 60 12.04 6.33 9.83
N VAL A 61 11.42 6.86 8.79
CA VAL A 61 11.28 8.30 8.64
C VAL A 61 10.21 8.81 9.61
N TYR A 62 10.65 9.49 10.66
CA TYR A 62 9.74 10.21 11.56
C TYR A 62 9.66 11.67 11.14
N ILE A 63 8.44 12.17 11.00
CA ILE A 63 8.18 13.58 10.70
C ILE A 63 7.59 14.20 11.95
N ASN A 64 8.38 15.04 12.63
CA ASN A 64 7.96 15.70 13.83
C ASN A 64 7.66 17.18 13.55
N LYS A 65 6.56 17.67 14.11
CA LYS A 65 6.24 19.10 14.09
C LYS A 65 7.14 19.81 15.09
N ILE A 66 7.64 20.97 14.67
CA ILE A 66 8.43 21.83 15.55
C ILE A 66 7.79 23.21 15.63
N ALA A 67 7.88 23.80 16.80
CA ALA A 67 7.49 25.18 17.05
C ALA A 67 8.50 25.85 17.98
N GLY A 68 8.68 27.14 17.83
CA GLY A 68 9.65 27.86 18.62
C GLY A 68 9.52 29.37 18.58
N LYS A 69 10.39 30.01 19.33
CA LYS A 69 10.49 31.48 19.39
C LYS A 69 11.95 31.91 19.41
N ARG A 70 12.20 33.11 18.90
CA ARG A 70 13.46 33.79 19.08
C ARG A 70 13.45 34.55 20.41
N VAL A 71 14.49 34.34 21.19
CA VAL A 71 14.76 35.10 22.41
C VAL A 71 16.19 35.60 22.29
N ASN A 72 16.38 36.92 22.13
CA ASN A 72 17.65 37.52 21.77
C ASN A 72 18.22 36.90 20.46
N ASP A 73 19.47 36.43 20.50
CA ASP A 73 20.18 35.82 19.38
C ASP A 73 19.97 34.30 19.28
N THR A 74 19.13 33.74 20.12
CA THR A 74 18.90 32.28 20.18
C THR A 74 17.46 31.95 19.74
N ILE A 75 17.35 30.96 18.89
CA ILE A 75 16.06 30.37 18.50
C ILE A 75 15.86 29.12 19.32
N SER A 76 14.84 29.11 20.15
CA SER A 76 14.43 27.91 20.89
C SER A 76 13.32 27.20 20.18
N ILE A 77 13.52 25.92 19.81
CA ILE A 77 12.57 25.09 19.12
C ILE A 77 12.23 23.88 19.99
N PHE A 78 10.97 23.50 19.97
CA PHE A 78 10.47 22.32 20.67
C PHE A 78 9.96 21.31 19.61
N GLU A 79 10.42 20.08 19.75
CA GLU A 79 9.99 18.94 18.97
C GLU A 79 9.19 17.99 19.87
N THR A 80 7.93 17.70 19.51
CA THR A 80 7.10 16.76 20.25
C THR A 80 7.30 15.35 19.69
N ILE A 81 7.75 14.41 20.53
CA ILE A 81 8.10 13.05 20.10
C ILE A 81 6.91 12.11 20.25
N TYR A 82 6.20 12.05 21.31
CA TYR A 82 5.03 11.20 21.52
C TYR A 82 3.94 11.98 22.25
N GLU A 83 2.76 12.02 21.69
CA GLU A 83 1.50 12.54 22.28
C GLU A 83 1.65 13.30 23.64
N ASN A 84 2.52 14.32 23.67
CA ASN A 84 2.75 15.23 24.77
C ASN A 84 3.53 14.72 26.02
N THR A 85 4.19 13.56 25.95
CA THR A 85 4.91 13.04 27.12
C THR A 85 6.41 13.30 27.11
N GLU A 86 7.03 13.32 25.94
CA GLU A 86 8.45 13.62 25.77
C GLU A 86 8.66 14.62 24.64
N TYR A 87 9.63 15.52 24.82
CA TYR A 87 10.01 16.48 23.80
C TYR A 87 11.49 16.75 23.82
N TYR A 88 12.07 17.01 22.64
CA TYR A 88 13.38 17.62 22.54
C TYR A 88 13.24 19.13 22.41
N ARG A 89 14.11 19.84 23.16
CA ARG A 89 14.30 21.26 23.02
C ARG A 89 15.61 21.51 22.30
N TYR A 90 15.60 22.31 21.25
CA TYR A 90 16.78 22.73 20.52
C TYR A 90 16.99 24.21 20.75
N SER A 91 18.24 24.60 21.07
CA SER A 91 18.65 25.99 21.13
C SER A 91 19.59 26.23 19.95
N ILE A 92 19.13 27.00 18.98
CA ILE A 92 19.88 27.36 17.76
C ILE A 92 20.44 28.78 17.94
N PHE A 93 21.73 28.94 17.72
CA PHE A 93 22.40 30.23 17.82
C PHE A 93 23.44 30.38 16.70
N LYS A 94 23.85 31.61 16.47
CA LYS A 94 24.90 31.93 15.51
C LYS A 94 26.25 31.85 16.20
N ASP A 95 27.16 31.04 15.66
CA ASP A 95 28.57 30.96 16.07
C ASP A 95 29.42 31.36 14.86
N LYS A 96 29.93 32.61 14.86
CA LYS A 96 30.60 33.24 13.71
C LYS A 96 29.67 33.21 12.47
N ASP A 97 30.07 32.47 11.44
CA ASP A 97 29.31 32.31 10.20
C ASP A 97 28.49 31.02 10.14
N THR A 98 28.46 30.25 11.21
CA THR A 98 27.79 28.95 11.29
C THR A 98 26.62 29.01 12.26
N LEU A 99 25.53 28.34 11.93
CA LEU A 99 24.46 28.07 12.87
C LEU A 99 24.78 26.78 13.63
N LYS A 100 24.78 26.86 14.94
CA LYS A 100 24.97 25.74 15.84
C LYS A 100 23.70 25.49 16.62
N ALA A 101 23.46 24.24 17.01
CA ALA A 101 22.37 23.90 17.91
C ALA A 101 22.83 22.91 19.00
N PHE A 102 22.15 22.98 20.12
CA PHE A 102 22.21 21.94 21.16
C PHE A 102 20.82 21.39 21.37
N SER A 103 20.69 20.07 21.55
CA SER A 103 19.46 19.46 22.01
C SER A 103 19.51 19.17 23.51
N TYR A 104 18.31 19.20 24.09
CA TYR A 104 18.07 18.87 25.51
C TYR A 104 16.85 17.93 25.52
N LEU A 105 16.90 16.90 26.34
CA LEU A 105 15.77 15.98 26.51
C LEU A 105 14.88 16.48 27.65
N GLY A 106 13.59 16.74 27.34
CA GLY A 106 12.63 17.20 28.32
C GLY A 106 13.07 18.50 29.03
N ASN A 107 13.01 18.51 30.35
CA ASN A 107 13.39 19.62 31.19
C ASN A 107 14.85 19.56 31.67
N PHE A 108 15.65 18.61 31.20
CA PHE A 108 17.07 18.52 31.57
C PHE A 108 17.84 19.74 31.09
N THR A 109 18.78 20.19 31.89
CA THR A 109 19.66 21.32 31.58
C THR A 109 20.91 20.90 30.84
N ASP A 110 21.27 19.61 30.91
CA ASP A 110 22.46 19.09 30.28
C ASP A 110 22.27 18.95 28.77
N LYS A 111 23.27 19.38 28.05
CA LYS A 111 23.30 19.28 26.58
C LYS A 111 23.42 17.82 26.19
N TYR A 112 22.45 17.33 25.40
CA TYR A 112 22.42 15.94 24.98
C TYR A 112 23.20 15.71 23.69
N ASN A 113 23.03 16.58 22.68
CA ASN A 113 23.74 16.49 21.41
C ASN A 113 24.13 17.88 20.89
N ASN A 114 25.21 17.92 20.11
CA ASN A 114 25.63 19.09 19.35
C ASN A 114 25.28 18.92 17.89
N PHE A 115 24.87 19.99 17.25
CA PHE A 115 24.52 20.00 15.82
C PHE A 115 25.13 21.21 15.13
N THR A 116 25.47 21.01 13.86
CA THR A 116 25.73 22.10 12.92
C THR A 116 24.59 22.18 11.89
N LEU A 117 24.02 23.37 11.68
CA LEU A 117 23.00 23.62 10.69
C LEU A 117 23.66 24.16 9.42
N VAL A 118 23.51 23.44 8.33
CA VAL A 118 23.99 23.83 7.00
C VAL A 118 22.79 24.25 6.16
N PRO A 119 22.72 25.53 5.71
CA PRO A 119 21.63 25.96 4.86
C PRO A 119 21.70 25.23 3.51
N ILE A 120 20.54 24.85 2.98
CA ILE A 120 20.40 24.18 1.71
C ILE A 120 19.32 24.87 0.85
N SER A 121 19.39 24.65 -0.46
CA SER A 121 18.33 25.11 -1.34
C SER A 121 17.07 24.24 -1.19
N GLU A 122 15.91 24.83 -1.49
CA GLU A 122 14.65 24.11 -1.55
C GLU A 122 14.74 22.88 -2.48
N LYS A 123 15.43 23.02 -3.60
CA LYS A 123 15.67 21.89 -4.51
C LYS A 123 16.38 20.74 -3.82
N LYS A 124 17.50 21.00 -3.12
CA LYS A 124 18.24 19.96 -2.38
C LYS A 124 17.38 19.34 -1.28
N PHE A 125 16.55 20.14 -0.62
CA PHE A 125 15.61 19.67 0.38
C PHE A 125 14.60 18.68 -0.22
N ASN A 126 13.96 19.03 -1.32
CA ASN A 126 13.00 18.18 -2.02
C ASN A 126 13.66 16.93 -2.60
N ASP A 127 14.85 17.03 -3.20
CA ASP A 127 15.61 15.89 -3.71
C ASP A 127 15.92 14.87 -2.60
N PHE A 128 16.22 15.35 -1.38
CA PHE A 128 16.40 14.47 -0.24
C PHE A 128 15.10 13.77 0.17
N LEU A 129 13.98 14.51 0.23
CA LEU A 129 12.67 13.95 0.55
C LEU A 129 12.25 12.87 -0.46
N TYR A 130 12.48 13.12 -1.75
CA TYR A 130 12.24 12.13 -2.81
C TYR A 130 13.15 10.90 -2.65
N LYS A 131 14.45 11.10 -2.49
CA LYS A 131 15.43 10.02 -2.32
C LYS A 131 15.12 9.12 -1.12
N LYS A 132 14.49 9.66 -0.08
CA LYS A 132 14.08 8.92 1.13
C LYS A 132 12.63 8.44 1.07
N ASN A 133 11.94 8.59 -0.07
CA ASN A 133 10.52 8.26 -0.26
C ASN A 133 9.59 8.96 0.77
N ILE A 134 10.01 10.09 1.32
CA ILE A 134 9.19 10.90 2.23
C ILE A 134 8.11 11.62 1.44
N ILE A 135 8.50 12.15 0.27
CA ILE A 135 7.57 12.65 -0.74
C ILE A 135 7.58 11.67 -1.91
N PRO A 136 6.42 11.24 -2.39
CA PRO A 136 6.34 10.35 -3.52
C PRO A 136 7.00 10.95 -4.76
N THR A 137 7.92 10.22 -5.37
CA THR A 137 8.54 10.64 -6.62
C THR A 137 7.52 10.52 -7.75
N PRO A 138 7.29 11.60 -8.55
CA PRO A 138 6.47 11.50 -9.74
C PRO A 138 7.03 10.44 -10.70
N LEU A 139 6.17 9.57 -11.20
CA LEU A 139 6.49 8.57 -12.21
C LEU A 139 5.91 9.01 -13.56
N PRO A 140 6.54 8.64 -14.69
CA PRO A 140 5.99 8.95 -16.01
C PRO A 140 4.64 8.27 -16.22
N ASP A 141 3.79 8.87 -17.04
CA ASP A 141 2.54 8.25 -17.46
C ASP A 141 2.82 6.90 -18.13
N MET A 142 1.91 5.95 -17.93
CA MET A 142 2.00 4.62 -18.53
C MET A 142 0.85 4.46 -19.53
N ARG A 143 1.16 3.84 -20.66
CA ARG A 143 0.19 3.47 -21.67
C ARG A 143 0.36 2.02 -22.04
N MET A 144 -0.75 1.30 -22.15
CA MET A 144 -0.81 -0.08 -22.60
C MET A 144 -1.95 -0.20 -23.61
N ASP A 145 -1.66 -0.89 -24.72
CA ASP A 145 -2.64 -1.18 -25.75
C ASP A 145 -2.70 -2.68 -25.98
N THR A 146 -3.87 -3.23 -26.15
CA THR A 146 -4.06 -4.63 -26.50
C THR A 146 -5.25 -4.80 -27.44
N ILE A 147 -5.27 -5.92 -28.15
CA ILE A 147 -6.32 -6.25 -29.12
C ILE A 147 -6.81 -7.66 -28.83
N THR A 148 -8.11 -7.82 -28.65
CA THR A 148 -8.80 -9.10 -28.57
C THR A 148 -9.45 -9.45 -29.91
N ASP A 149 -10.23 -10.50 -29.95
CA ASP A 149 -11.03 -10.83 -31.13
C ASP A 149 -12.12 -9.79 -31.41
N LEU A 150 -12.69 -9.17 -30.37
CA LEU A 150 -13.78 -8.23 -30.47
C LEU A 150 -13.38 -6.77 -30.27
N PHE A 151 -12.34 -6.51 -29.47
CA PHE A 151 -12.04 -5.17 -28.94
C PHE A 151 -10.61 -4.73 -29.16
N LYS A 152 -10.42 -3.41 -29.22
CA LYS A 152 -9.17 -2.72 -28.95
C LYS A 152 -9.30 -2.06 -27.58
N ILE A 153 -8.37 -2.36 -26.67
CA ILE A 153 -8.39 -1.87 -25.30
C ILE A 153 -7.14 -1.01 -25.10
N GLU A 154 -7.32 0.22 -24.72
CA GLU A 154 -6.28 1.17 -24.38
C GLU A 154 -6.39 1.51 -22.89
N LEU A 155 -5.28 1.39 -22.16
CA LEU A 155 -5.16 1.81 -20.77
C LEU A 155 -4.15 2.95 -20.68
N VAL A 156 -4.55 4.04 -20.03
CA VAL A 156 -3.66 5.16 -19.71
C VAL A 156 -3.69 5.41 -18.21
N ALA A 157 -2.52 5.32 -17.57
CA ALA A 157 -2.34 5.65 -16.16
C ALA A 157 -1.54 6.94 -16.03
N THR A 158 -2.16 7.95 -15.38
CA THR A 158 -1.58 9.29 -15.15
C THR A 158 -1.46 9.59 -13.65
N HIS A 159 -0.78 10.68 -13.30
CA HIS A 159 -0.56 11.10 -11.90
C HIS A 159 0.13 10.05 -11.04
N ARG A 160 0.98 9.23 -11.66
CA ARG A 160 1.70 8.15 -11.00
C ARG A 160 2.81 8.69 -10.09
N ASN A 161 3.01 8.03 -8.97
CA ASN A 161 4.08 8.36 -8.03
C ASN A 161 4.62 7.09 -7.33
N SER A 162 5.76 7.21 -6.65
CA SER A 162 6.44 6.08 -5.99
C SER A 162 5.67 5.47 -4.81
N ASN A 163 4.64 6.15 -4.30
CA ASN A 163 3.75 5.59 -3.26
C ASN A 163 2.51 4.95 -3.86
N TYR A 164 2.37 5.01 -5.21
CA TYR A 164 1.27 4.45 -5.96
C TYR A 164 -0.12 4.94 -5.54
N GLU A 165 -0.17 6.07 -4.84
CA GLU A 165 -1.41 6.72 -4.40
C GLU A 165 -1.86 7.76 -5.44
N ASN A 166 -3.18 7.94 -5.56
CA ASN A 166 -3.81 8.95 -6.43
C ASN A 166 -3.55 8.80 -7.94
N ASN A 167 -3.23 7.59 -8.40
CA ASN A 167 -3.18 7.33 -9.84
C ASN A 167 -4.57 7.48 -10.45
N LYS A 168 -4.64 8.06 -11.63
CA LYS A 168 -5.85 8.04 -12.46
C LYS A 168 -5.63 7.08 -13.60
N ILE A 169 -6.44 6.01 -13.65
CA ILE A 169 -6.42 5.04 -14.74
C ILE A 169 -7.68 5.25 -15.58
N VAL A 170 -7.48 5.39 -16.87
CA VAL A 170 -8.56 5.46 -17.86
C VAL A 170 -8.38 4.30 -18.83
N ILE A 171 -9.44 3.48 -18.95
CA ILE A 171 -9.48 2.35 -19.87
C ILE A 171 -10.50 2.69 -20.94
N THR A 172 -10.05 2.76 -22.18
CA THR A 172 -10.91 2.99 -23.35
C THR A 172 -11.06 1.72 -24.15
N ILE A 173 -12.27 1.23 -24.30
CA ILE A 173 -12.61 0.02 -25.03
C ILE A 173 -13.33 0.42 -26.31
N ARG A 174 -12.81 -0.06 -27.44
CA ARG A 174 -13.33 0.22 -28.77
C ARG A 174 -13.70 -1.08 -29.48
N ASP A 175 -14.76 -1.03 -30.27
CA ASP A 175 -15.05 -2.07 -31.22
C ASP A 175 -13.90 -2.23 -32.21
N LYS A 176 -13.45 -3.45 -32.41
CA LYS A 176 -12.28 -3.74 -33.26
C LYS A 176 -12.51 -3.37 -34.73
N THR A 177 -13.73 -3.54 -35.21
CA THR A 177 -14.08 -3.37 -36.62
C THR A 177 -14.38 -1.91 -36.94
N THR A 178 -15.25 -1.28 -36.14
CA THR A 178 -15.73 0.08 -36.39
C THR A 178 -14.85 1.15 -35.75
N ASN A 179 -13.98 0.77 -34.80
CA ASN A 179 -13.17 1.65 -33.96
C ASN A 179 -14.00 2.62 -33.08
N ALA A 180 -15.31 2.41 -32.98
CA ALA A 180 -16.17 3.21 -32.11
C ALA A 180 -15.89 2.89 -30.64
N ILE A 181 -15.95 3.91 -29.77
CA ILE A 181 -15.83 3.72 -28.31
C ILE A 181 -17.11 3.01 -27.83
N ILE A 182 -16.93 1.85 -27.23
CA ILE A 182 -18.01 1.08 -26.59
C ILE A 182 -18.14 1.48 -25.13
N GLN A 183 -16.98 1.64 -24.45
CA GLN A 183 -16.93 1.92 -23.03
C GLN A 183 -15.68 2.69 -22.64
N THR A 184 -15.82 3.55 -21.64
CA THR A 184 -14.68 4.14 -20.91
C THR A 184 -14.86 3.81 -19.43
N ILE A 185 -13.82 3.29 -18.79
CA ILE A 185 -13.77 2.97 -17.38
C ILE A 185 -12.74 3.90 -16.75
N GLU A 186 -13.14 4.70 -15.76
CA GLU A 186 -12.24 5.46 -14.92
C GLU A 186 -12.05 4.70 -13.60
N ASN A 187 -10.80 4.53 -13.18
CA ASN A 187 -10.45 3.79 -11.99
C ASN A 187 -9.35 4.55 -11.23
N ASP A 188 -9.58 4.78 -9.94
CA ASP A 188 -8.66 5.41 -9.01
C ASP A 188 -8.22 4.49 -7.86
N SER A 189 -8.75 3.25 -7.85
CA SER A 189 -8.47 2.25 -6.80
C SER A 189 -7.32 1.29 -7.15
N ILE A 190 -7.01 1.12 -8.44
CA ILE A 190 -5.86 0.34 -8.88
C ILE A 190 -4.59 1.16 -8.69
N PHE A 191 -3.61 0.58 -8.01
CA PHE A 191 -2.30 1.19 -7.87
C PHE A 191 -1.46 0.93 -9.13
N ALA A 192 -1.30 1.91 -9.99
CA ALA A 192 -0.36 1.84 -11.09
C ALA A 192 1.07 2.02 -10.57
N GLY A 193 1.63 0.97 -9.98
CA GLY A 193 3.01 0.89 -9.55
C GLY A 193 4.02 0.97 -10.71
N ASP A 194 5.24 0.49 -10.49
CA ASP A 194 6.24 0.40 -11.56
C ASP A 194 5.77 -0.50 -12.70
N LYS A 195 4.92 -1.47 -12.38
CA LYS A 195 4.33 -2.40 -13.33
C LYS A 195 2.83 -2.53 -13.08
N LEU A 196 2.08 -2.36 -14.14
CA LEU A 196 0.67 -2.68 -14.23
C LEU A 196 0.54 -3.75 -15.32
N TYR A 197 -0.16 -4.81 -15.03
CA TYR A 197 -0.42 -5.88 -15.99
C TYR A 197 -1.91 -5.88 -16.35
N MET A 198 -2.18 -6.08 -17.61
CA MET A 198 -3.52 -6.32 -18.11
C MET A 198 -3.57 -7.76 -18.63
N ASN A 199 -4.35 -8.60 -17.98
CA ASN A 199 -4.60 -9.97 -18.37
C ASN A 199 -5.96 -10.07 -19.04
N LEU A 200 -6.01 -10.79 -20.15
CA LEU A 200 -7.21 -11.05 -20.92
C LEU A 200 -7.42 -12.56 -20.97
N GLN A 201 -8.46 -13.04 -20.30
CA GLN A 201 -8.77 -14.47 -20.19
C GLN A 201 -10.27 -14.64 -19.88
N ASP A 202 -10.81 -15.80 -20.16
CA ASP A 202 -12.18 -16.16 -19.82
C ASP A 202 -12.24 -16.55 -18.33
N ILE A 203 -12.50 -15.56 -17.46
CA ILE A 203 -12.57 -15.74 -16.00
C ILE A 203 -13.93 -16.33 -15.59
N SER A 204 -14.98 -15.99 -16.33
CA SER A 204 -16.35 -16.40 -16.06
C SER A 204 -16.69 -17.78 -16.64
N PHE A 205 -15.83 -18.32 -17.51
CA PHE A 205 -16.02 -19.60 -18.23
C PHE A 205 -17.25 -19.58 -19.15
N ASP A 206 -17.59 -18.42 -19.71
CA ASP A 206 -18.72 -18.24 -20.61
C ASP A 206 -18.33 -18.22 -22.11
N GLY A 207 -17.01 -18.32 -22.39
CA GLY A 207 -16.43 -18.34 -23.72
C GLY A 207 -16.07 -16.97 -24.26
N TYR A 208 -16.29 -15.90 -23.49
CA TYR A 208 -15.85 -14.54 -23.82
C TYR A 208 -14.61 -14.16 -23.06
N THR A 209 -13.84 -13.25 -23.62
CA THR A 209 -12.64 -12.72 -22.96
C THR A 209 -13.02 -11.66 -21.94
N ASP A 210 -12.68 -11.90 -20.68
CA ASP A 210 -12.77 -10.96 -19.59
C ASP A 210 -11.47 -10.19 -19.43
N MET A 211 -11.43 -9.21 -18.52
CA MET A 211 -10.32 -8.30 -18.34
C MET A 211 -9.95 -8.19 -16.85
N SER A 212 -8.70 -8.42 -16.56
CA SER A 212 -8.13 -8.26 -15.23
C SER A 212 -6.95 -7.28 -15.25
N PHE A 213 -6.90 -6.38 -14.29
CA PHE A 213 -5.78 -5.48 -14.08
C PHE A 213 -5.08 -5.85 -12.79
N GLU A 214 -3.79 -6.15 -12.90
CA GLU A 214 -2.97 -6.52 -11.76
C GLU A 214 -1.92 -5.46 -11.49
N SER A 215 -1.85 -4.99 -10.25
CA SER A 215 -0.75 -4.17 -9.77
C SER A 215 0.15 -4.98 -8.86
N VAL A 216 1.47 -4.89 -9.08
CA VAL A 216 2.43 -5.47 -8.16
C VAL A 216 2.49 -4.59 -6.92
N ASN A 217 1.97 -5.09 -5.82
CA ASN A 217 2.14 -4.44 -4.52
C ASN A 217 3.14 -5.25 -3.71
N SER A 218 4.19 -4.60 -3.23
CA SER A 218 5.28 -5.21 -2.45
C SER A 218 4.89 -5.45 -0.98
N GLY A 219 3.73 -6.06 -0.74
CA GLY A 219 3.37 -6.57 0.59
C GLY A 219 4.25 -7.78 0.96
N SER A 220 4.38 -8.05 2.26
CA SER A 220 5.22 -9.14 2.81
C SER A 220 4.95 -10.52 2.20
N TYR A 221 3.80 -10.72 1.56
CA TYR A 221 3.37 -11.95 0.91
C TYR A 221 3.17 -11.80 -0.61
N GLY A 222 3.68 -10.70 -1.22
CA GLY A 222 3.52 -10.50 -2.67
C GLY A 222 2.06 -10.42 -3.10
N THR A 223 1.19 -9.82 -2.25
CA THR A 223 -0.23 -9.70 -2.56
C THR A 223 -0.42 -8.84 -3.81
N TYR A 224 -0.87 -9.47 -4.87
CA TYR A 224 -1.31 -8.78 -6.07
C TYR A 224 -2.68 -8.18 -5.78
N LYS A 225 -2.84 -6.90 -6.08
CA LYS A 225 -4.18 -6.33 -6.14
C LYS A 225 -4.62 -6.40 -7.59
N SER A 226 -5.62 -7.19 -7.87
CA SER A 226 -6.26 -7.22 -9.18
C SER A 226 -7.67 -6.63 -9.11
N GLU A 227 -8.11 -6.09 -10.22
CA GLU A 227 -9.50 -5.73 -10.46
C GLU A 227 -9.99 -6.40 -11.72
N ASP A 228 -11.06 -7.16 -11.57
CA ASP A 228 -11.64 -7.99 -12.62
C ASP A 228 -12.95 -7.41 -13.12
N TYR A 229 -13.06 -7.39 -14.43
CA TYR A 229 -14.22 -6.97 -15.18
C TYR A 229 -14.65 -8.10 -16.10
N ILE A 230 -15.87 -8.58 -15.90
CA ILE A 230 -16.47 -9.65 -16.71
C ILE A 230 -17.21 -9.03 -17.89
N TYR A 231 -16.95 -9.55 -19.09
CA TYR A 231 -17.67 -9.09 -20.28
C TYR A 231 -19.09 -9.63 -20.31
N SER A 232 -20.07 -8.74 -20.46
CA SER A 232 -21.47 -9.10 -20.69
C SER A 232 -21.83 -8.95 -22.16
N PRO A 233 -22.02 -10.02 -22.92
CA PRO A 233 -22.42 -9.93 -24.32
C PRO A 233 -23.80 -9.30 -24.49
N ILE A 234 -24.70 -9.45 -23.50
CA ILE A 234 -26.05 -8.85 -23.53
C ILE A 234 -25.96 -7.32 -23.43
N GLN A 235 -25.08 -6.81 -22.58
CA GLN A 235 -24.91 -5.36 -22.39
C GLN A 235 -23.86 -4.77 -23.32
N ASN A 236 -23.08 -5.61 -23.99
CA ASN A 236 -21.88 -5.25 -24.75
C ASN A 236 -20.91 -4.37 -23.93
N LYS A 237 -20.62 -4.79 -22.69
CA LYS A 237 -19.79 -4.04 -21.72
C LYS A 237 -19.03 -4.97 -20.81
N PHE A 238 -17.89 -4.47 -20.32
CA PHE A 238 -17.16 -5.04 -19.19
C PHE A 238 -17.75 -4.53 -17.87
N ILE A 239 -18.15 -5.44 -17.01
CA ILE A 239 -18.84 -5.15 -15.74
C ILE A 239 -17.91 -5.52 -14.59
N TYR A 240 -17.69 -4.57 -13.67
CA TYR A 240 -16.93 -4.81 -12.44
C TYR A 240 -17.56 -5.93 -11.63
N HIS A 241 -16.82 -7.01 -11.38
CA HIS A 241 -17.34 -8.17 -10.67
C HIS A 241 -17.05 -8.08 -9.16
N LYS A 242 -18.02 -7.59 -8.40
CA LYS A 242 -17.85 -7.26 -6.97
C LYS A 242 -17.26 -8.41 -6.14
N LYS A 243 -17.84 -9.62 -6.22
CA LYS A 243 -17.41 -10.76 -5.39
C LYS A 243 -15.98 -11.21 -5.72
N LEU A 244 -15.61 -11.26 -6.99
CA LEU A 244 -14.27 -11.63 -7.43
C LEU A 244 -13.24 -10.59 -6.91
N ASN A 245 -13.56 -9.32 -7.02
CA ASN A 245 -12.72 -8.23 -6.52
C ASN A 245 -12.62 -8.20 -4.98
N GLU A 246 -13.65 -8.65 -4.27
CA GLU A 246 -13.56 -8.87 -2.82
C GLU A 246 -12.56 -9.99 -2.49
N LEU A 247 -12.59 -11.09 -3.25
CA LEU A 247 -11.61 -12.19 -3.09
C LEU A 247 -10.19 -11.71 -3.37
N ASN A 248 -9.96 -10.97 -4.45
CA ASN A 248 -8.66 -10.42 -4.79
C ASN A 248 -8.03 -9.57 -3.68
N ARG A 249 -8.86 -8.95 -2.83
CA ARG A 249 -8.37 -8.10 -1.73
C ARG A 249 -7.90 -8.87 -0.51
N ILE A 250 -8.39 -10.07 -0.31
CA ILE A 250 -8.13 -10.89 0.89
C ILE A 250 -7.27 -12.11 0.60
N SER A 251 -7.21 -12.55 -0.66
CA SER A 251 -6.46 -13.72 -1.08
C SER A 251 -5.01 -13.38 -1.40
N VAL A 252 -4.10 -14.29 -1.10
CA VAL A 252 -2.70 -14.22 -1.55
C VAL A 252 -2.55 -14.78 -2.96
N PHE A 253 -3.51 -15.59 -3.39
CA PHE A 253 -3.55 -16.19 -4.71
C PHE A 253 -4.99 -16.35 -5.19
N ILE A 254 -5.22 -16.02 -6.45
CA ILE A 254 -6.43 -16.35 -7.21
C ILE A 254 -5.99 -17.10 -8.45
N GLY A 255 -6.59 -18.25 -8.70
CA GLY A 255 -6.32 -19.10 -9.86
C GLY A 255 -7.58 -19.51 -10.58
N LEU A 256 -7.44 -19.99 -11.82
CA LEU A 256 -8.53 -20.52 -12.62
C LEU A 256 -8.32 -22.01 -12.88
N ASP A 257 -9.30 -22.83 -12.52
CA ASP A 257 -9.39 -24.23 -12.86
C ASP A 257 -10.35 -24.38 -14.07
N SER A 258 -9.77 -24.32 -15.25
CA SER A 258 -10.54 -24.37 -16.51
C SER A 258 -11.22 -25.71 -16.73
N ILE A 259 -10.69 -26.80 -16.16
CA ILE A 259 -11.26 -28.15 -16.31
C ILE A 259 -12.59 -28.25 -15.56
N ASN A 260 -12.62 -27.74 -14.34
CA ASN A 260 -13.82 -27.80 -13.49
C ASN A 260 -14.62 -26.49 -13.51
N GLN A 261 -14.19 -25.49 -14.30
CA GLN A 261 -14.77 -24.16 -14.38
C GLN A 261 -14.91 -23.51 -13.00
N ARG A 262 -13.80 -23.39 -12.30
CA ARG A 262 -13.74 -22.86 -10.93
C ARG A 262 -12.74 -21.73 -10.78
N VAL A 263 -13.09 -20.77 -9.96
CA VAL A 263 -12.16 -19.78 -9.43
C VAL A 263 -11.63 -20.30 -8.10
N LEU A 264 -10.31 -20.37 -7.97
CA LEU A 264 -9.62 -20.82 -6.76
C LEU A 264 -9.11 -19.60 -6.00
N SER A 265 -9.21 -19.64 -4.68
CA SER A 265 -8.76 -18.56 -3.79
C SER A 265 -7.97 -19.16 -2.64
N GLU A 266 -6.83 -18.57 -2.32
CA GLU A 266 -6.03 -18.94 -1.16
C GLU A 266 -5.80 -17.73 -0.25
N GLN A 267 -6.00 -17.92 1.05
CA GLN A 267 -5.74 -16.94 2.08
C GLN A 267 -4.79 -17.53 3.09
N VAL A 268 -3.89 -16.73 3.63
CA VAL A 268 -2.94 -17.16 4.67
C VAL A 268 -2.88 -16.10 5.77
N SER A 269 -2.70 -16.57 7.01
CA SER A 269 -2.39 -15.72 8.15
C SER A 269 -1.23 -16.34 8.93
N GLY A 270 -0.04 -15.77 8.74
CA GLY A 270 1.19 -16.40 9.25
C GLY A 270 1.51 -17.72 8.54
N TYR A 271 2.22 -18.60 9.25
CA TYR A 271 2.61 -19.91 8.72
C TYR A 271 1.63 -21.03 9.09
N SER A 272 0.69 -20.74 9.98
CA SER A 272 -0.10 -21.77 10.67
C SER A 272 -1.59 -21.74 10.34
N TRP A 273 -2.04 -20.79 9.53
CA TRP A 273 -3.43 -20.74 9.11
C TRP A 273 -3.55 -20.53 7.60
N HIS A 274 -4.30 -21.40 6.96
CA HIS A 274 -4.55 -21.38 5.51
C HIS A 274 -6.02 -21.65 5.23
N LEU A 275 -6.57 -20.94 4.25
CA LEU A 275 -7.92 -21.18 3.74
C LEU A 275 -7.87 -21.26 2.21
N SER A 276 -8.17 -22.46 1.68
CA SER A 276 -8.32 -22.71 0.25
C SER A 276 -9.80 -22.82 -0.09
N GLU A 277 -10.26 -22.05 -1.06
CA GLU A 277 -11.66 -22.02 -1.47
C GLU A 277 -11.78 -22.19 -2.98
N ALA A 278 -12.84 -22.85 -3.42
CA ALA A 278 -13.19 -22.95 -4.82
C ALA A 278 -14.60 -22.45 -5.03
N TYR A 279 -14.74 -21.61 -6.04
CA TYR A 279 -15.99 -20.98 -6.43
C TYR A 279 -16.39 -21.39 -7.84
N GLN A 280 -17.67 -21.40 -8.11
CA GLN A 280 -18.22 -21.69 -9.43
C GLN A 280 -19.27 -20.65 -9.81
N TYR A 281 -19.30 -20.25 -11.07
CA TYR A 281 -20.32 -19.34 -11.57
C TYR A 281 -21.69 -20.05 -11.66
N LYS A 282 -22.73 -19.35 -11.23
CA LYS A 282 -24.13 -19.72 -11.44
C LYS A 282 -24.85 -18.48 -11.97
N GLY A 283 -24.98 -18.39 -13.28
CA GLY A 283 -25.26 -17.11 -13.94
C GLY A 283 -24.17 -16.10 -13.61
N ASP A 284 -24.53 -14.86 -13.29
CA ASP A 284 -23.59 -13.79 -12.96
C ASP A 284 -23.05 -13.85 -11.50
N SER A 285 -23.42 -14.89 -10.74
CA SER A 285 -23.07 -15.03 -9.33
C SER A 285 -21.95 -16.05 -9.11
N LEU A 286 -20.92 -15.64 -8.39
CA LEU A 286 -19.81 -16.52 -7.98
C LEU A 286 -20.14 -17.17 -6.64
N MET A 287 -20.39 -18.50 -6.65
CA MET A 287 -20.83 -19.28 -5.50
C MET A 287 -19.71 -20.15 -4.95
N LEU A 288 -19.50 -20.11 -3.63
CA LEU A 288 -18.58 -21.02 -2.97
C LEU A 288 -19.09 -22.45 -3.10
N VAL A 289 -18.27 -23.36 -3.65
CA VAL A 289 -18.62 -24.79 -3.81
C VAL A 289 -17.84 -25.69 -2.86
N LYS A 290 -16.64 -25.30 -2.46
CA LYS A 290 -15.87 -26.03 -1.44
C LYS A 290 -14.84 -25.13 -0.76
N SER A 291 -14.48 -25.47 0.48
CA SER A 291 -13.37 -24.87 1.20
C SER A 291 -12.61 -25.89 2.03
N LEU A 292 -11.32 -25.64 2.22
CA LEU A 292 -10.44 -26.31 3.17
C LEU A 292 -9.78 -25.26 4.03
N GLU A 293 -10.09 -25.26 5.32
CA GLU A 293 -9.39 -24.46 6.32
C GLU A 293 -8.42 -25.37 7.08
N ALA A 294 -7.16 -24.99 7.10
CA ALA A 294 -6.11 -25.60 7.90
C ALA A 294 -5.73 -24.61 9.01
N ASP A 295 -6.02 -24.94 10.25
CA ASP A 295 -5.68 -24.17 11.45
C ASP A 295 -4.69 -24.96 12.29
N GLU A 296 -3.43 -24.57 12.18
CA GLU A 296 -2.28 -25.12 12.90
C GLU A 296 -1.73 -24.12 13.91
N THR A 297 -2.55 -23.12 14.32
CA THR A 297 -2.15 -22.09 15.28
C THR A 297 -1.97 -22.64 16.68
N ASP A 298 -2.73 -23.68 17.06
CA ASP A 298 -2.50 -24.45 18.26
C ASP A 298 -1.60 -25.66 17.91
N TYR A 299 -0.33 -25.59 18.31
CA TYR A 299 0.65 -26.63 18.04
C TYR A 299 0.37 -27.97 18.75
N LEU A 300 -0.63 -28.06 19.63
CA LEU A 300 -1.11 -29.30 20.26
C LEU A 300 -2.38 -29.85 19.60
N ASP A 301 -3.10 -29.04 18.81
CA ASP A 301 -4.34 -29.46 18.15
C ASP A 301 -4.46 -28.86 16.74
N TYR A 302 -3.90 -29.58 15.75
CA TYR A 302 -4.09 -29.22 14.35
C TYR A 302 -5.51 -29.53 13.92
N LYS A 303 -6.20 -28.53 13.40
CA LYS A 303 -7.59 -28.63 12.98
C LYS A 303 -7.73 -28.35 11.49
N TYR A 304 -8.31 -29.30 10.78
CA TYR A 304 -8.65 -29.16 9.37
C TYR A 304 -10.16 -29.26 9.18
N THR A 305 -10.73 -28.30 8.49
CA THR A 305 -12.18 -28.24 8.21
C THR A 305 -12.41 -28.27 6.71
N ILE A 306 -13.03 -29.32 6.19
CA ILE A 306 -13.48 -29.38 4.80
C ILE A 306 -14.98 -29.09 4.74
N ILE A 307 -15.37 -28.22 3.84
CA ILE A 307 -16.77 -27.89 3.56
C ILE A 307 -17.03 -28.08 2.07
N HIS A 308 -18.10 -28.79 1.77
CA HIS A 308 -18.65 -28.92 0.41
C HIS A 308 -20.07 -28.41 0.37
N TYR A 309 -20.39 -27.66 -0.67
CA TYR A 309 -21.75 -27.20 -0.94
C TYR A 309 -22.27 -27.94 -2.17
N LYS A 310 -23.35 -28.69 -2.02
CA LYS A 310 -24.02 -29.40 -3.11
C LYS A 310 -25.52 -29.15 -3.04
N ASN A 311 -26.10 -28.61 -4.10
CA ASN A 311 -27.53 -28.29 -4.18
C ASN A 311 -28.06 -27.42 -3.02
N GLY A 312 -27.22 -26.51 -2.50
CA GLY A 312 -27.56 -25.66 -1.37
C GLY A 312 -27.34 -26.30 0.01
N GLU A 313 -27.01 -27.59 0.06
CA GLU A 313 -26.67 -28.28 1.29
C GLU A 313 -25.19 -28.16 1.60
N LYS A 314 -24.91 -27.95 2.90
CA LYS A 314 -23.54 -27.85 3.44
C LYS A 314 -23.13 -29.15 4.11
N ASN A 315 -22.14 -29.82 3.53
CA ASN A 315 -21.51 -30.99 4.14
C ASN A 315 -20.17 -30.56 4.75
N LYS A 316 -19.98 -30.80 6.07
CA LYS A 316 -18.80 -30.40 6.83
C LYS A 316 -18.13 -31.61 7.44
N LYS A 317 -16.80 -31.73 7.23
CA LYS A 317 -15.94 -32.69 7.90
C LYS A 317 -14.86 -31.96 8.68
N ILE A 318 -14.57 -32.39 9.88
CA ILE A 318 -13.54 -31.81 10.73
C ILE A 318 -12.57 -32.94 11.12
N PHE A 319 -11.29 -32.64 11.05
CA PHE A 319 -10.19 -33.51 11.47
C PHE A 319 -9.41 -32.78 12.55
N HIS A 320 -9.13 -33.50 13.64
CA HIS A 320 -8.29 -33.00 14.72
C HIS A 320 -7.18 -34.04 14.98
N PHE A 321 -5.98 -33.58 15.24
CA PHE A 321 -4.87 -34.43 15.70
C PHE A 321 -3.74 -33.62 16.34
N ASN A 322 -3.15 -34.21 17.38
CA ASN A 322 -1.95 -33.64 17.98
C ASN A 322 -0.73 -34.06 17.16
N PRO A 323 0.02 -33.13 16.57
CA PRO A 323 1.19 -33.44 15.74
C PRO A 323 2.35 -34.09 16.54
N TYR A 324 2.37 -33.92 17.86
CA TYR A 324 3.41 -34.55 18.73
C TYR A 324 3.11 -35.96 19.13
N GLU A 325 1.89 -36.47 18.92
CA GLU A 325 1.49 -37.86 19.24
C GLU A 325 1.73 -38.81 18.07
N ILE A 326 2.12 -38.31 16.90
CA ILE A 326 2.35 -39.08 15.69
C ILE A 326 3.71 -38.75 15.10
N ASP A 327 4.35 -39.74 14.46
CA ASP A 327 5.61 -39.48 13.77
C ASP A 327 5.41 -38.63 12.48
N SER A 328 6.50 -38.09 11.97
CA SER A 328 6.46 -37.18 10.81
C SER A 328 5.90 -37.83 9.53
N VAL A 329 6.06 -39.14 9.36
CA VAL A 329 5.55 -39.88 8.19
C VAL A 329 4.03 -40.01 8.30
N GLN A 330 3.55 -40.41 9.49
CA GLN A 330 2.12 -40.50 9.76
C GLN A 330 1.43 -39.14 9.66
N LEU A 331 2.06 -38.08 10.16
CA LEU A 331 1.57 -36.72 10.05
C LEU A 331 1.41 -36.34 8.58
N LYS A 332 2.44 -36.52 7.77
CA LYS A 332 2.40 -36.27 6.32
C LYS A 332 1.27 -37.02 5.63
N HIS A 333 1.12 -38.33 5.91
CA HIS A 333 0.05 -39.13 5.32
C HIS A 333 -1.34 -38.69 5.73
N LYS A 334 -1.55 -38.24 6.97
CA LYS A 334 -2.83 -37.68 7.42
C LYS A 334 -3.17 -36.41 6.68
N ILE A 335 -2.22 -35.48 6.57
CA ILE A 335 -2.38 -34.20 5.83
C ILE A 335 -2.69 -34.52 4.35
N GLU A 336 -1.88 -35.33 3.69
CA GLU A 336 -2.13 -35.75 2.29
C GLU A 336 -3.52 -36.39 2.10
N HIS A 337 -3.97 -37.19 3.05
CA HIS A 337 -5.30 -37.78 2.98
C HIS A 337 -6.42 -36.72 3.05
N ILE A 338 -6.27 -35.70 3.90
CA ILE A 338 -7.21 -34.59 4.03
C ILE A 338 -7.28 -33.80 2.70
N TYR A 339 -6.12 -33.44 2.13
CA TYR A 339 -6.06 -32.74 0.85
C TYR A 339 -6.67 -33.57 -0.29
N LYS A 340 -6.37 -34.88 -0.36
CA LYS A 340 -7.03 -35.79 -1.32
C LYS A 340 -8.54 -35.85 -1.15
N GLN A 341 -9.07 -35.77 0.08
CA GLN A 341 -10.50 -35.68 0.30
C GLN A 341 -11.07 -34.33 -0.17
N TYR A 342 -10.33 -33.24 -0.03
CA TYR A 342 -10.71 -31.92 -0.55
C TYR A 342 -10.70 -31.92 -2.09
N GLU A 343 -9.74 -32.55 -2.74
CA GLU A 343 -9.61 -32.59 -4.21
C GLU A 343 -10.70 -33.45 -4.89
N ARG A 344 -11.10 -34.56 -4.27
CA ARG A 344 -12.06 -35.52 -4.85
C ARG A 344 -13.47 -35.00 -5.11
N PHE A 345 -13.79 -33.81 -4.68
CA PHE A 345 -15.07 -33.14 -4.83
C PHE A 345 -14.91 -31.82 -5.56
#